data_1d5f04a2ff25db72366ab17eb387b334
#
_entry.id   1d5f04a2ff25db72366ab17eb387b334
#
_cell.length_a   1.000
_cell.length_b   1.000
_cell.length_c   1.000
_cell.angle_alpha   90.00
_cell.angle_beta   90.00
_cell.angle_gamma   90.00
#
_symmetry.space_group_name_H-M   'P 1'
#
loop_
_entity.id
_entity.type
_entity.pdbx_description
1 polymer ?
#
loop_
_entity_poly.entity_id
_entity_poly.type
_entity_poly.pdbx_seq_one_letter_code
_entity_poly.pdbx_strand_id
1 'polypeptide(L)'
;MNPNKTNDELKAISNINKIIHEPARLIITAHLYVVESADFLFLQRQTGLTWGNISSHIRKLENAGYVAVNKEFIDKKPHTTLKLTDKGRAAFQEYRKNIKQVFEDLPE
;
A
#
# COMPACT_ATOMS: atom_id res chain seq x y z
N MET A 1 3.48 34.24 -8.45
CA MET A 1 2.96 33.00 -7.86
C MET A 1 1.90 33.32 -6.81
N ASN A 2 0.81 32.58 -6.80
CA ASN A 2 -0.25 32.76 -5.81
C ASN A 2 0.14 32.02 -4.51
N PRO A 3 0.38 32.73 -3.38
CA PRO A 3 0.79 32.07 -2.13
C PRO A 3 -0.24 31.03 -1.63
N ASN A 4 -1.54 31.28 -1.84
CA ASN A 4 -2.58 30.36 -1.42
C ASN A 4 -2.51 29.04 -2.18
N LYS A 5 -2.23 29.09 -3.48
CA LYS A 5 -2.05 27.90 -4.31
C LYS A 5 -0.83 27.08 -3.85
N THR A 6 0.28 27.75 -3.53
CA THR A 6 1.48 27.08 -3.02
C THR A 6 1.20 26.40 -1.69
N ASN A 7 0.46 27.03 -0.79
CA ASN A 7 0.08 26.44 0.48
C ASN A 7 -0.82 25.22 0.30
N ASP A 8 -1.75 25.27 -0.67
CA ASP A 8 -2.63 24.16 -0.99
C ASP A 8 -1.85 22.96 -1.53
N GLU A 9 -0.85 23.20 -2.39
CA GLU A 9 0.03 22.16 -2.92
C GLU A 9 0.81 21.49 -1.80
N LEU A 10 1.43 22.26 -0.91
CA LEU A 10 2.16 21.73 0.24
C LEU A 10 1.24 20.96 1.19
N LYS A 11 0.01 21.46 1.36
CA LYS A 11 -0.98 20.80 2.21
C LYS A 11 -1.39 19.45 1.63
N ALA A 12 -1.59 19.38 0.31
CA ALA A 12 -1.91 18.12 -0.37
C ALA A 12 -0.79 17.10 -0.18
N ILE A 13 0.47 17.53 -0.30
CA ILE A 13 1.63 16.66 -0.07
C ILE A 13 1.65 16.17 1.38
N SER A 14 1.39 17.04 2.35
CA SER A 14 1.41 16.68 3.77
C SER A 14 0.31 15.69 4.16
N ASN A 15 -0.77 15.62 3.37
CA ASN A 15 -1.90 14.72 3.61
C ASN A 15 -1.74 13.35 2.94
N ILE A 16 -0.63 13.12 2.23
CA ILE A 16 -0.38 11.82 1.61
C ILE A 16 -0.25 10.75 2.70
N ASN A 17 -0.89 9.62 2.48
CA ASN A 17 -0.87 8.49 3.40
C ASN A 17 0.55 7.93 3.52
N LYS A 18 1.17 8.12 4.69
CA LYS A 18 2.57 7.75 4.93
C LYS A 18 2.77 6.25 5.10
N ILE A 19 1.72 5.51 5.42
CA ILE A 19 1.80 4.05 5.50
C ILE A 19 1.94 3.49 4.09
N ILE A 20 1.15 3.97 3.15
CA ILE A 20 1.19 3.52 1.75
C ILE A 20 2.34 4.17 0.99
N HIS A 21 2.66 5.43 1.30
CA HIS A 21 3.68 6.20 0.59
C HIS A 21 5.09 5.78 1.04
N GLU A 22 5.45 4.57 0.72
CA GLU A 22 6.76 3.99 0.92
C GLU A 22 6.94 2.93 -0.17
N PRO A 23 8.08 2.90 -0.88
CA PRO A 23 8.20 2.10 -2.11
C PRO A 23 7.78 0.64 -1.96
N ALA A 24 8.24 -0.04 -0.91
CA ALA A 24 7.91 -1.45 -0.72
C ALA A 24 6.42 -1.65 -0.38
N ARG A 25 5.89 -0.84 0.52
CA ARG A 25 4.47 -0.95 0.90
C ARG A 25 3.55 -0.53 -0.25
N LEU A 26 3.96 0.45 -1.04
CA LEU A 26 3.20 0.87 -2.20
C LEU A 26 3.07 -0.27 -3.23
N ILE A 27 4.18 -0.94 -3.54
CA ILE A 27 4.15 -2.03 -4.52
C ILE A 27 3.37 -3.24 -4.00
N ILE A 28 3.51 -3.57 -2.72
CA ILE A 28 2.72 -4.64 -2.09
C ILE A 28 1.23 -4.31 -2.17
N THR A 29 0.86 -3.11 -1.76
CA THR A 29 -0.54 -2.67 -1.74
C THR A 29 -1.13 -2.66 -3.15
N ALA A 30 -0.36 -2.19 -4.13
CA ALA A 30 -0.80 -2.17 -5.52
C ALA A 30 -1.08 -3.59 -6.05
N HIS A 31 -0.22 -4.55 -5.74
CA HIS A 31 -0.45 -5.94 -6.14
C HIS A 31 -1.69 -6.51 -5.47
N LEU A 32 -1.86 -6.27 -4.17
CA LEU A 32 -3.03 -6.75 -3.43
C LEU A 32 -4.32 -6.05 -3.86
N TYR A 33 -4.22 -4.86 -4.43
CA TYR A 33 -5.37 -4.15 -4.98
C TYR A 33 -5.90 -4.84 -6.24
N VAL A 34 -4.99 -5.40 -7.04
CA VAL A 34 -5.33 -6.03 -8.31
C VAL A 34 -5.81 -7.48 -8.12
N VAL A 35 -5.18 -8.22 -7.19
CA VAL A 35 -5.52 -9.61 -6.93
C VAL A 35 -6.43 -9.72 -5.71
N GLU A 36 -7.27 -10.76 -5.68
CA GLU A 36 -8.18 -10.96 -4.56
C GLU A 36 -7.44 -11.42 -3.30
N SER A 37 -6.46 -12.30 -3.47
CA SER A 37 -5.58 -12.74 -2.38
C SER A 37 -4.24 -13.16 -2.96
N ALA A 38 -3.21 -13.13 -2.12
CA ALA A 38 -1.87 -13.50 -2.52
C ALA A 38 -1.15 -14.16 -1.35
N ASP A 39 -0.23 -15.07 -1.65
CA ASP A 39 0.66 -15.61 -0.63
C ASP A 39 2.01 -14.88 -0.64
N PHE A 40 2.86 -15.19 0.35
CA PHE A 40 4.17 -14.56 0.48
C PHE A 40 5.06 -14.84 -0.74
N LEU A 41 5.01 -16.05 -1.28
CA LEU A 41 5.82 -16.41 -2.42
C LEU A 41 5.46 -15.59 -3.65
N PHE A 42 4.17 -15.41 -3.88
CA PHE A 42 3.69 -14.55 -4.97
C PHE A 42 4.25 -13.13 -4.82
N LEU A 43 4.13 -12.56 -3.61
CA LEU A 43 4.61 -11.21 -3.37
C LEU A 43 6.12 -11.10 -3.52
N GLN A 44 6.87 -12.10 -3.05
CA GLN A 44 8.32 -12.10 -3.23
C GLN A 44 8.71 -12.10 -4.70
N ARG A 45 8.06 -12.96 -5.49
CA ARG A 45 8.33 -13.06 -6.93
C ARG A 45 8.00 -11.77 -7.67
N GLN A 46 6.88 -11.15 -7.31
CA GLN A 46 6.43 -9.93 -7.98
C GLN A 46 7.22 -8.69 -7.57
N THR A 47 7.69 -8.64 -6.33
CA THR A 47 8.33 -7.42 -5.79
C THR A 47 9.84 -7.52 -5.77
N GLY A 48 10.41 -8.71 -5.73
CA GLY A 48 11.84 -8.91 -5.55
C GLY A 48 12.37 -8.59 -4.15
N LEU A 49 11.47 -8.34 -3.19
CA LEU A 49 11.86 -8.02 -1.82
C LEU A 49 12.30 -9.29 -1.08
N THR A 50 13.15 -9.11 -0.06
CA THR A 50 13.53 -10.22 0.83
C THR A 50 12.34 -10.60 1.71
N TRP A 51 12.36 -11.85 2.23
CA TRP A 51 11.32 -12.32 3.14
C TRP A 51 11.18 -11.43 4.37
N GLY A 52 12.31 -11.00 4.95
CA GLY A 52 12.31 -10.13 6.12
C GLY A 52 11.69 -8.77 5.82
N ASN A 53 11.99 -8.20 4.67
CA ASN A 53 11.42 -6.91 4.26
C ASN A 53 9.92 -7.03 4.01
N ILE A 54 9.48 -8.09 3.32
CA ILE A 54 8.05 -8.33 3.11
C ILE A 54 7.34 -8.44 4.46
N SER A 55 7.84 -9.28 5.36
CA SER A 55 7.23 -9.49 6.68
C SER A 55 7.11 -8.20 7.47
N SER A 56 8.16 -7.39 7.46
CA SER A 56 8.16 -6.10 8.17
C SER A 56 7.11 -5.14 7.60
N HIS A 57 7.04 -5.03 6.29
CA HIS A 57 6.10 -4.13 5.63
C HIS A 57 4.66 -4.62 5.75
N ILE A 58 4.43 -5.93 5.66
CA ILE A 58 3.10 -6.52 5.87
C ILE A 58 2.61 -6.24 7.29
N ARG A 59 3.50 -6.34 8.28
CA ARG A 59 3.13 -6.03 9.67
C ARG A 59 2.66 -4.60 9.83
N LYS A 60 3.35 -3.65 9.20
CA LYS A 60 2.94 -2.24 9.24
C LYS A 60 1.58 -2.02 8.56
N LEU A 61 1.35 -2.67 7.44
CA LEU A 61 0.07 -2.60 6.74
C LEU A 61 -1.05 -3.26 7.55
N GLU A 62 -0.76 -4.38 8.19
CA GLU A 62 -1.71 -5.08 9.06
C GLU A 62 -2.06 -4.22 10.28
N ASN A 63 -1.07 -3.62 10.92
CA ASN A 63 -1.26 -2.76 12.08
C ASN A 63 -2.11 -1.53 11.73
N ALA A 64 -2.01 -1.04 10.51
CA ALA A 64 -2.84 0.08 10.03
C ALA A 64 -4.27 -0.38 9.68
N GLY A 65 -4.53 -1.68 9.68
CA GLY A 65 -5.83 -2.23 9.31
C GLY A 65 -6.05 -2.35 7.80
N TYR A 66 -4.99 -2.24 6.99
CA TYR A 66 -5.10 -2.24 5.53
C TYR A 66 -4.99 -3.62 4.92
N VAL A 67 -4.34 -4.55 5.61
CA VAL A 67 -4.12 -5.91 5.12
C VAL A 67 -4.59 -6.90 6.16
N ALA A 68 -5.30 -7.92 5.72
CA ALA A 68 -5.66 -9.08 6.54
C ALA A 68 -4.73 -10.23 6.20
N VAL A 69 -4.18 -10.83 7.24
CA VAL A 69 -3.29 -12.00 7.12
C VAL A 69 -4.06 -13.21 7.60
N ASN A 70 -4.21 -14.20 6.74
CA ASN A 70 -4.89 -15.44 7.07
C ASN A 70 -3.86 -16.59 7.08
N LYS A 71 -3.70 -17.22 8.25
CA LYS A 71 -2.79 -18.36 8.43
C LYS A 71 -3.63 -19.62 8.57
N GLU A 72 -3.35 -20.60 7.72
CA GLU A 72 -4.05 -21.88 7.74
C GLU A 72 -3.10 -23.00 7.38
N PHE A 73 -3.55 -24.24 7.54
CA PHE A 73 -2.80 -25.41 7.13
C PHE A 73 -3.49 -26.06 5.94
N ILE A 74 -2.73 -26.28 4.89
CA ILE A 74 -3.18 -27.00 3.70
C ILE A 74 -2.27 -28.21 3.55
N ASP A 75 -2.84 -29.41 3.57
CA ASP A 75 -2.08 -30.65 3.49
C ASP A 75 -0.96 -30.71 4.54
N LYS A 76 -1.28 -30.32 5.78
CA LYS A 76 -0.37 -30.30 6.94
C LYS A 76 0.78 -29.30 6.81
N LYS A 77 0.73 -28.41 5.82
CA LYS A 77 1.74 -27.35 5.64
C LYS A 77 1.15 -25.99 5.99
N PRO A 78 1.90 -25.13 6.66
CA PRO A 78 1.44 -23.77 6.91
C PRO A 78 1.30 -23.00 5.61
N HIS A 79 0.20 -22.27 5.47
CA HIS A 79 -0.08 -21.47 4.31
C HIS A 79 -0.60 -20.12 4.76
N THR A 80 0.05 -19.05 4.34
CA THR A 80 -0.33 -17.68 4.69
C THR A 80 -0.77 -16.94 3.47
N THR A 81 -2.00 -16.44 3.51
CA THR A 81 -2.56 -15.60 2.45
C THR A 81 -2.81 -14.19 2.97
N LEU A 82 -2.77 -13.26 2.05
CA LEU A 82 -2.87 -11.83 2.33
C LEU A 82 -3.91 -11.23 1.39
N LYS A 83 -4.70 -10.31 1.90
CA LYS A 83 -5.62 -9.55 1.07
C LYS A 83 -5.81 -8.15 1.65
N LEU A 84 -6.19 -7.19 0.80
CA LEU A 84 -6.59 -5.88 1.28
C LEU A 84 -7.91 -6.00 2.02
N THR A 85 -8.01 -5.30 3.14
CA THR A 85 -9.29 -5.07 3.81
C THR A 85 -10.07 -4.00 3.03
N ASP A 86 -11.35 -3.83 3.36
CA ASP A 86 -12.14 -2.72 2.81
C ASP A 86 -11.50 -1.37 3.16
N LYS A 87 -10.97 -1.25 4.38
CA LYS A 87 -10.24 -0.06 4.82
C LYS A 87 -8.98 0.16 3.97
N GLY A 88 -8.22 -0.90 3.72
CA GLY A 88 -7.01 -0.82 2.89
C GLY A 88 -7.33 -0.45 1.46
N ARG A 89 -8.39 -0.99 0.89
CA ARG A 89 -8.82 -0.67 -0.46
C ARG A 89 -9.23 0.80 -0.57
N ALA A 90 -10.02 1.28 0.39
CA ALA A 90 -10.42 2.70 0.43
C ALA A 90 -9.22 3.62 0.61
N ALA A 91 -8.28 3.25 1.49
CA ALA A 91 -7.06 4.02 1.71
C ALA A 91 -6.20 4.09 0.44
N PHE A 92 -6.09 3.00 -0.31
CA PHE A 92 -5.33 2.99 -1.56
C PHE A 92 -5.99 3.84 -2.64
N GLN A 93 -7.31 3.80 -2.75
CA GLN A 93 -8.05 4.66 -3.69
C GLN A 93 -7.85 6.14 -3.35
N GLU A 94 -7.91 6.50 -2.08
CA GLU A 94 -7.66 7.87 -1.63
C GLU A 94 -6.21 8.28 -1.90
N TYR A 95 -5.26 7.39 -1.65
CA TYR A 95 -3.85 7.63 -1.95
C TYR A 95 -3.63 7.94 -3.43
N ARG A 96 -4.22 7.14 -4.32
CA ARG A 96 -4.10 7.35 -5.77
C ARG A 96 -4.65 8.72 -6.17
N LYS A 97 -5.80 9.08 -5.63
CA LYS A 97 -6.45 10.36 -5.90
C LYS A 97 -5.54 11.52 -5.46
N ASN A 98 -4.98 11.42 -4.26
CA ASN A 98 -4.13 12.48 -3.71
C ASN A 98 -2.83 12.63 -4.49
N ILE A 99 -2.19 11.53 -4.85
CA ILE A 99 -0.96 11.56 -5.66
C ILE A 99 -1.23 12.17 -7.03
N LYS A 100 -2.31 11.76 -7.67
CA LYS A 100 -2.71 12.31 -8.96
C LYS A 100 -2.93 13.81 -8.87
N GLN A 101 -3.60 14.29 -7.82
CA GLN A 101 -3.87 15.71 -7.59
C GLN A 101 -2.58 16.50 -7.44
N VAL A 102 -1.61 15.96 -6.68
CA VAL A 102 -0.31 16.61 -6.48
C VAL A 102 0.37 16.84 -7.83
N PHE A 103 0.42 15.82 -8.69
CA PHE A 103 1.09 15.94 -9.98
C PHE A 103 0.33 16.84 -10.96
N GLU A 104 -0.99 16.81 -10.94
CA GLU A 104 -1.81 17.66 -11.79
C GLU A 104 -1.69 19.15 -11.43
N ASP A 105 -1.47 19.45 -10.14
CA ASP A 105 -1.38 20.83 -9.66
C ASP A 105 0.01 21.44 -9.85
N LEU A 106 1.03 20.63 -10.20
CA LEU A 106 2.37 21.15 -10.41
C LEU A 106 2.46 21.84 -11.77
N PRO A 107 3.15 22.99 -11.85
CA PRO A 107 3.40 23.63 -13.13
C PRO A 107 4.39 22.80 -13.96
N GLU A 108 4.28 22.92 -15.28
CA GLU A 108 5.21 22.27 -16.22
C GLU A 108 6.62 22.85 -16.16
#